data_439e7e609480f62f9506fa8bb71b50b8
#
_entry.id   439e7e609480f62f9506fa8bb71b50b8
#
_cell.length_a   1.000
_cell.length_b   1.000
_cell.length_c   1.000
_cell.angle_alpha   90.00
_cell.angle_beta   90.00
_cell.angle_gamma   90.00
#
_symmetry.space_group_name_H-M   'P 1'
#
loop_
_entity.id
_entity.type
_entity.pdbx_description
1 polymer ?
#
loop_
_entity_poly.entity_id
_entity_poly.type
_entity_poly.pdbx_seq_one_letter_code
_entity_poly.pdbx_strand_id
1 'polypeptide(L)'
;VLFGHKSMQIVIDKIKEFRELVGVEDWIVEKDEETPRYFAELESDFSSKIEEAFTIAKKSDRSEAINSVRLEILEKYEDLDELATGKVMSAFKKLESQIVRKNILSGKPRIDGRDLNTVRQLSVETDVLNRAHGSALFTRGETQALVAATLASPRDAQRLESLDGEEYDHFMLHYNFPAYCVGEIGMPMGPKRREIGHGNLAKRAIKGVLPDFDDFGYTVRIVSEITESNGSSSMATVCGRSLSLMDAGVPLTAPVAGIAMGLIKDGDEFAVLTDILGDEDHLGDMDFKVAGSEKGITALQMDIKIDGINEKIMDEALTSAKDARMHILEKMNEVLSKPKELASDAPSMQKFMVNKDKIKEIIGKGGAVIKSIQEESGAVVDINDTGEISVFGDNQAKMQAALDIICLLYTSDAADEHRRGD
;
A
#
# COMPACT_ATOMS: atom_id res chain seq x y z
N VAL A 1 -7.35 6.50 18.15
CA VAL A 1 -7.85 7.68 17.42
C VAL A 1 -8.25 8.79 18.38
N LEU A 2 -9.22 8.58 19.28
CA LEU A 2 -9.72 9.60 20.22
C LEU A 2 -8.62 10.21 21.11
N PHE A 3 -7.66 9.41 21.57
CA PHE A 3 -6.52 9.93 22.34
C PHE A 3 -5.70 10.93 21.50
N GLY A 4 -5.37 10.58 20.26
CA GLY A 4 -4.64 11.47 19.36
C GLY A 4 -5.42 12.76 19.05
N HIS A 5 -6.72 12.63 18.79
CA HIS A 5 -7.59 13.78 18.54
C HIS A 5 -7.60 14.75 19.74
N LYS A 6 -7.79 14.24 20.97
CA LYS A 6 -7.76 15.07 22.19
C LYS A 6 -6.40 15.74 22.40
N SER A 7 -5.32 15.04 22.09
CA SER A 7 -3.97 15.60 22.22
C SER A 7 -3.68 16.73 21.22
N MET A 8 -4.24 16.64 20.01
CA MET A 8 -4.12 17.70 19.00
C MET A 8 -4.89 18.97 19.38
N GLN A 9 -5.96 18.89 20.17
CA GLN A 9 -6.73 20.08 20.58
C GLN A 9 -5.86 21.12 21.28
N ILE A 10 -4.90 20.70 22.10
CA ILE A 10 -3.98 21.60 22.79
C ILE A 10 -3.21 22.48 21.79
N VAL A 11 -2.77 21.89 20.68
CA VAL A 11 -2.05 22.62 19.61
C VAL A 11 -2.99 23.59 18.89
N ILE A 12 -4.19 23.12 18.55
CA ILE A 12 -5.23 23.92 17.86
C ILE A 12 -5.61 25.14 18.72
N ASP A 13 -5.82 24.95 20.01
CA ASP A 13 -6.17 26.03 20.93
C ASP A 13 -5.05 27.07 21.03
N LYS A 14 -3.79 26.62 21.05
CA LYS A 14 -2.64 27.54 21.03
C LYS A 14 -2.51 28.30 19.72
N ILE A 15 -2.84 27.72 18.59
CA ILE A 15 -2.89 28.41 17.29
C ILE A 15 -3.98 29.47 17.30
N LYS A 16 -5.17 29.17 17.86
CA LYS A 16 -6.28 30.14 17.99
C LYS A 16 -5.89 31.31 18.88
N GLU A 17 -5.33 31.05 20.08
CA GLU A 17 -4.80 32.09 20.96
C GLU A 17 -3.76 32.97 20.24
N PHE A 18 -2.84 32.38 19.49
CA PHE A 18 -1.84 33.10 18.73
C PHE A 18 -2.46 33.98 17.64
N ARG A 19 -3.47 33.48 16.92
CA ARG A 19 -4.24 34.25 15.93
C ARG A 19 -4.90 35.49 16.57
N GLU A 20 -5.53 35.34 17.73
CA GLU A 20 -6.16 36.42 18.46
C GLU A 20 -5.14 37.47 18.91
N LEU A 21 -3.96 37.05 19.41
CA LEU A 21 -2.88 37.93 19.83
C LEU A 21 -2.28 38.76 18.68
N VAL A 22 -2.17 38.15 17.50
CA VAL A 22 -1.62 38.83 16.30
C VAL A 22 -2.64 39.77 15.67
N GLY A 23 -3.95 39.47 15.85
CA GLY A 23 -5.05 40.30 15.32
C GLY A 23 -5.14 40.32 13.81
N VAL A 24 -4.90 39.15 13.16
CA VAL A 24 -4.97 39.03 11.70
C VAL A 24 -6.43 39.12 11.24
N GLU A 25 -6.68 39.99 10.27
CA GLU A 25 -7.98 40.09 9.61
C GLU A 25 -8.21 38.85 8.73
N ASP A 26 -9.47 38.42 8.64
CA ASP A 26 -9.85 37.31 7.77
C ASP A 26 -9.73 37.71 6.30
N TRP A 27 -9.27 36.77 5.47
CA TRP A 27 -9.28 36.96 4.03
C TRP A 27 -10.72 37.07 3.53
N ILE A 28 -10.99 38.11 2.76
CA ILE A 28 -12.27 38.27 2.06
C ILE A 28 -12.22 37.38 0.84
N VAL A 29 -13.00 36.32 0.84
CA VAL A 29 -13.17 35.44 -0.33
C VAL A 29 -14.38 35.98 -1.12
N GLU A 30 -14.14 36.36 -2.37
CA GLU A 30 -15.23 36.75 -3.28
C GLU A 30 -16.18 35.57 -3.48
N LYS A 31 -17.50 35.85 -3.35
CA LYS A 31 -18.51 34.82 -3.61
C LYS A 31 -18.68 34.64 -5.10
N ASP A 32 -18.60 33.39 -5.55
CA ASP A 32 -18.94 33.04 -6.91
C ASP A 32 -20.48 32.95 -7.05
N GLU A 33 -21.04 33.90 -7.80
CA GLU A 33 -22.51 33.96 -8.03
C GLU A 33 -22.91 33.26 -9.35
N GLU A 34 -21.97 32.99 -10.24
CA GLU A 34 -22.27 32.42 -11.56
C GLU A 34 -22.39 30.88 -11.52
N THR A 35 -21.56 30.20 -10.78
CA THR A 35 -21.66 28.73 -10.64
C THR A 35 -23.01 28.25 -10.13
N PRO A 36 -23.68 28.91 -9.13
CA PRO A 36 -25.04 28.54 -8.73
C PRO A 36 -26.07 28.72 -9.84
N ARG A 37 -25.93 29.72 -10.70
CA ARG A 37 -26.81 29.92 -11.86
C ARG A 37 -26.68 28.78 -12.86
N TYR A 38 -25.44 28.46 -13.29
CA TYR A 38 -25.18 27.35 -14.19
C TYR A 38 -25.65 26.01 -13.57
N PHE A 39 -25.49 25.84 -12.27
CA PHE A 39 -26.00 24.66 -11.57
C PHE A 39 -27.51 24.47 -11.75
N ALA A 40 -28.33 25.51 -11.53
CA ALA A 40 -29.77 25.43 -11.69
C ALA A 40 -30.19 25.12 -13.15
N GLU A 41 -29.50 25.71 -14.13
CA GLU A 41 -29.73 25.43 -15.56
C GLU A 41 -29.38 23.97 -15.91
N LEU A 42 -28.23 23.46 -15.44
CA LEU A 42 -27.81 22.09 -15.67
C LEU A 42 -28.71 21.07 -14.94
N GLU A 43 -29.14 21.39 -13.73
CA GLU A 43 -30.04 20.54 -12.96
C GLU A 43 -31.36 20.34 -13.72
N SER A 44 -31.95 21.41 -14.30
CA SER A 44 -33.17 21.33 -15.08
C SER A 44 -33.02 20.47 -16.34
N ASP A 45 -31.88 20.59 -17.04
CA ASP A 45 -31.76 20.07 -18.40
C ASP A 45 -31.06 18.69 -18.46
N PHE A 46 -30.17 18.39 -17.50
CA PHE A 46 -29.30 17.22 -17.58
C PHE A 46 -29.40 16.25 -16.40
N SER A 47 -30.12 16.57 -15.30
CA SER A 47 -30.24 15.68 -14.14
C SER A 47 -30.60 14.25 -14.50
N SER A 48 -31.64 14.06 -15.33
CA SER A 48 -32.14 12.74 -15.70
C SER A 48 -31.08 11.92 -16.46
N LYS A 49 -30.32 12.57 -17.36
CA LYS A 49 -29.26 11.88 -18.12
C LYS A 49 -28.09 11.48 -17.24
N ILE A 50 -27.72 12.34 -16.28
CA ILE A 50 -26.66 12.06 -15.31
C ILE A 50 -27.11 10.95 -14.35
N GLU A 51 -28.35 10.98 -13.87
CA GLU A 51 -28.90 9.93 -13.00
C GLU A 51 -28.92 8.58 -13.72
N GLU A 52 -29.34 8.54 -14.98
CA GLU A 52 -29.31 7.32 -15.82
C GLU A 52 -27.87 6.80 -16.00
N ALA A 53 -26.92 7.67 -16.30
CA ALA A 53 -25.52 7.30 -16.46
C ALA A 53 -24.94 6.65 -15.17
N PHE A 54 -25.30 7.16 -13.99
CA PHE A 54 -24.87 6.58 -12.71
C PHE A 54 -25.61 5.29 -12.31
N THR A 55 -26.54 4.77 -13.11
CA THR A 55 -27.08 3.41 -12.95
C THR A 55 -26.23 2.35 -13.65
N ILE A 56 -25.27 2.75 -14.48
CA ILE A 56 -24.40 1.84 -15.22
C ILE A 56 -23.30 1.32 -14.28
N ALA A 57 -23.36 0.03 -13.96
CA ALA A 57 -22.44 -0.58 -12.99
C ALA A 57 -20.99 -0.62 -13.48
N LYS A 58 -20.76 -0.95 -14.76
CA LYS A 58 -19.42 -1.06 -15.34
C LYS A 58 -18.76 0.30 -15.53
N LYS A 59 -17.57 0.50 -14.96
CA LYS A 59 -16.86 1.78 -14.92
C LYS A 59 -16.64 2.39 -16.31
N SER A 60 -16.15 1.59 -17.30
CA SER A 60 -15.88 2.09 -18.66
C SER A 60 -17.11 2.65 -19.32
N ASP A 61 -18.22 1.92 -19.27
CA ASP A 61 -19.47 2.26 -19.96
C ASP A 61 -20.12 3.46 -19.26
N ARG A 62 -20.06 3.53 -17.93
CA ARG A 62 -20.50 4.69 -17.14
C ARG A 62 -19.68 5.94 -17.47
N SER A 63 -18.35 5.82 -17.56
CA SER A 63 -17.48 6.94 -17.89
C SER A 63 -17.75 7.46 -19.30
N GLU A 64 -18.05 6.59 -20.26
CA GLU A 64 -18.44 6.97 -21.62
C GLU A 64 -19.77 7.72 -21.63
N ALA A 65 -20.78 7.22 -20.90
CA ALA A 65 -22.09 7.86 -20.76
C ALA A 65 -21.97 9.26 -20.14
N ILE A 66 -21.23 9.40 -19.05
CA ILE A 66 -20.99 10.69 -18.38
C ILE A 66 -20.22 11.64 -19.31
N ASN A 67 -19.22 11.15 -20.03
CA ASN A 67 -18.48 11.97 -21.00
C ASN A 67 -19.36 12.45 -22.14
N SER A 68 -20.32 11.64 -22.61
CA SER A 68 -21.28 12.04 -23.62
C SER A 68 -22.16 13.20 -23.11
N VAL A 69 -22.66 13.15 -21.89
CA VAL A 69 -23.40 14.26 -21.27
C VAL A 69 -22.51 15.50 -21.13
N ARG A 70 -21.27 15.33 -20.75
CA ARG A 70 -20.30 16.43 -20.65
C ARG A 70 -20.08 17.13 -22.00
N LEU A 71 -19.97 16.37 -23.08
CA LEU A 71 -19.82 16.93 -24.44
C LEU A 71 -21.07 17.71 -24.87
N GLU A 72 -22.27 17.20 -24.61
CA GLU A 72 -23.52 17.95 -24.87
C GLU A 72 -23.57 19.28 -24.10
N ILE A 73 -23.10 19.28 -22.83
CA ILE A 73 -23.01 20.51 -22.04
C ILE A 73 -22.01 21.48 -22.67
N LEU A 74 -20.83 21.01 -23.07
CA LEU A 74 -19.83 21.87 -23.72
C LEU A 74 -20.34 22.44 -25.03
N GLU A 75 -21.06 21.69 -25.84
CA GLU A 75 -21.69 22.16 -27.05
C GLU A 75 -22.75 23.24 -26.80
N LYS A 76 -23.60 23.03 -25.74
CA LYS A 76 -24.61 24.03 -25.34
C LYS A 76 -23.99 25.37 -24.92
N TYR A 77 -22.76 25.34 -24.38
CA TYR A 77 -22.05 26.52 -23.87
C TYR A 77 -20.80 26.86 -24.68
N GLU A 78 -20.76 26.52 -25.98
CA GLU A 78 -19.59 26.72 -26.87
C GLU A 78 -19.14 28.18 -27.03
N ASP A 79 -20.08 29.13 -26.88
CA ASP A 79 -19.82 30.56 -26.99
C ASP A 79 -19.17 31.20 -25.74
N LEU A 80 -18.99 30.45 -24.66
CA LEU A 80 -18.40 30.96 -23.42
C LEU A 80 -16.85 31.00 -23.49
N ASP A 81 -16.27 31.95 -22.79
CA ASP A 81 -14.83 31.99 -22.59
C ASP A 81 -14.35 30.84 -21.67
N GLU A 82 -13.04 30.64 -21.58
CA GLU A 82 -12.42 29.57 -20.80
C GLU A 82 -12.79 29.64 -19.30
N LEU A 83 -12.91 30.85 -18.74
CA LEU A 83 -13.26 31.07 -17.32
C LEU A 83 -14.69 30.64 -17.04
N ALA A 84 -15.64 31.09 -17.89
CA ALA A 84 -17.05 30.74 -17.76
C ALA A 84 -17.29 29.25 -18.02
N THR A 85 -16.61 28.65 -19.01
CA THR A 85 -16.62 27.21 -19.25
C THR A 85 -16.12 26.43 -18.03
N GLY A 86 -15.07 26.92 -17.35
CA GLY A 86 -14.60 26.35 -16.08
C GLY A 86 -15.66 26.36 -14.97
N LYS A 87 -16.48 27.43 -14.89
CA LYS A 87 -17.60 27.51 -13.93
C LYS A 87 -18.74 26.54 -14.27
N VAL A 88 -19.06 26.39 -15.57
CA VAL A 88 -20.05 25.39 -16.03
C VAL A 88 -19.59 23.97 -15.65
N MET A 89 -18.31 23.65 -15.87
CA MET A 89 -17.77 22.32 -15.51
C MET A 89 -17.72 22.11 -14.00
N SER A 90 -17.49 23.16 -13.22
CA SER A 90 -17.60 23.09 -11.76
C SER A 90 -19.04 22.84 -11.31
N ALA A 91 -20.02 23.50 -11.94
CA ALA A 91 -21.45 23.27 -11.67
C ALA A 91 -21.87 21.84 -12.07
N PHE A 92 -21.42 21.34 -13.22
CA PHE A 92 -21.66 19.95 -13.65
C PHE A 92 -21.13 18.94 -12.62
N LYS A 93 -19.89 19.08 -12.20
CA LYS A 93 -19.29 18.21 -11.18
C LYS A 93 -20.05 18.25 -9.86
N LYS A 94 -20.55 19.43 -9.45
CA LYS A 94 -21.37 19.58 -8.26
C LYS A 94 -22.71 18.86 -8.41
N LEU A 95 -23.31 18.88 -9.61
CA LEU A 95 -24.56 18.18 -9.90
C LEU A 95 -24.37 16.66 -9.88
N GLU A 96 -23.29 16.13 -10.48
CA GLU A 96 -22.93 14.71 -10.37
C GLU A 96 -22.84 14.28 -8.90
N SER A 97 -22.10 15.05 -8.10
CA SER A 97 -21.93 14.80 -6.67
C SER A 97 -23.29 14.80 -5.94
N GLN A 98 -24.13 15.80 -6.19
CA GLN A 98 -25.44 15.89 -5.53
C GLN A 98 -26.35 14.72 -5.87
N ILE A 99 -26.40 14.27 -7.13
CA ILE A 99 -27.21 13.14 -7.57
C ILE A 99 -26.76 11.85 -6.88
N VAL A 100 -25.48 11.53 -6.92
CA VAL A 100 -24.93 10.30 -6.30
C VAL A 100 -25.14 10.30 -4.78
N ARG A 101 -24.84 11.41 -4.11
CA ARG A 101 -24.99 11.58 -2.67
C ARG A 101 -26.45 11.42 -2.23
N LYS A 102 -27.37 12.07 -2.92
CA LYS A 102 -28.82 11.98 -2.66
C LYS A 102 -29.33 10.54 -2.83
N ASN A 103 -28.90 9.84 -3.87
CA ASN A 103 -29.27 8.46 -4.09
C ASN A 103 -28.82 7.56 -2.93
N ILE A 104 -27.56 7.69 -2.48
CA ILE A 104 -27.01 6.92 -1.36
C ILE A 104 -27.77 7.22 -0.06
N LEU A 105 -27.94 8.50 0.31
CA LEU A 105 -28.65 8.89 1.54
C LEU A 105 -30.12 8.50 1.53
N SER A 106 -30.78 8.45 0.36
CA SER A 106 -32.16 7.97 0.23
C SER A 106 -32.32 6.45 0.30
N GLY A 107 -31.24 5.70 0.50
CA GLY A 107 -31.24 4.23 0.60
C GLY A 107 -31.35 3.51 -0.75
N LYS A 108 -31.14 4.19 -1.87
CA LYS A 108 -31.01 3.52 -3.17
C LYS A 108 -29.71 2.71 -3.22
N PRO A 109 -29.64 1.68 -4.08
CA PRO A 109 -28.38 0.97 -4.32
C PRO A 109 -27.27 1.93 -4.73
N ARG A 110 -26.02 1.55 -4.41
CA ARG A 110 -24.80 2.25 -4.83
C ARG A 110 -24.63 2.17 -6.35
N ILE A 111 -23.66 2.89 -6.89
CA ILE A 111 -23.37 2.97 -8.34
C ILE A 111 -23.25 1.59 -9.02
N ASP A 112 -22.68 0.62 -8.33
CA ASP A 112 -22.52 -0.76 -8.81
C ASP A 112 -23.61 -1.73 -8.33
N GLY A 113 -24.69 -1.22 -7.75
CA GLY A 113 -25.84 -1.99 -7.30
C GLY A 113 -25.70 -2.62 -5.90
N ARG A 114 -24.56 -2.46 -5.22
CA ARG A 114 -24.35 -2.97 -3.86
C ARG A 114 -25.12 -2.14 -2.81
N ASP A 115 -25.28 -2.73 -1.64
CA ASP A 115 -25.63 -2.03 -0.40
C ASP A 115 -24.40 -1.32 0.21
N LEU A 116 -24.58 -0.71 1.38
CA LEU A 116 -23.53 0.06 2.04
C LEU A 116 -22.40 -0.81 2.61
N ASN A 117 -22.64 -2.09 2.90
CA ASN A 117 -21.76 -2.95 3.68
C ASN A 117 -21.04 -4.04 2.86
N THR A 118 -21.52 -4.32 1.66
CA THR A 118 -21.00 -5.41 0.83
C THR A 118 -19.64 -5.07 0.23
N VAL A 119 -18.65 -5.93 0.43
CA VAL A 119 -17.36 -5.93 -0.27
C VAL A 119 -17.56 -6.48 -1.68
N ARG A 120 -16.88 -5.89 -2.68
CA ARG A 120 -16.88 -6.41 -4.07
C ARG A 120 -16.37 -7.85 -4.13
N GLN A 121 -16.72 -8.54 -5.21
CA GLN A 121 -16.25 -9.90 -5.46
C GLN A 121 -14.71 -9.96 -5.39
N LEU A 122 -14.21 -10.98 -4.70
CA LEU A 122 -12.78 -11.22 -4.50
C LEU A 122 -12.33 -12.42 -5.35
N SER A 123 -11.18 -12.28 -6.00
CA SER A 123 -10.40 -13.38 -6.57
C SER A 123 -8.98 -13.29 -6.06
N VAL A 124 -8.44 -14.40 -5.61
CA VAL A 124 -7.13 -14.50 -4.98
C VAL A 124 -6.38 -15.66 -5.58
N GLU A 125 -5.19 -15.40 -6.10
CA GLU A 125 -4.29 -16.41 -6.65
C GLU A 125 -2.88 -16.21 -6.09
N THR A 126 -2.18 -17.28 -5.78
CA THR A 126 -0.77 -17.28 -5.38
C THR A 126 0.06 -18.11 -6.34
N ASP A 127 1.38 -17.95 -6.33
CA ASP A 127 2.30 -18.66 -7.23
C ASP A 127 2.02 -18.37 -8.72
N VAL A 128 1.71 -17.11 -9.02
CA VAL A 128 1.34 -16.66 -10.37
C VAL A 128 2.55 -16.50 -11.28
N LEU A 129 3.70 -16.16 -10.70
CA LEU A 129 4.96 -15.90 -11.40
C LEU A 129 5.99 -16.98 -11.09
N ASN A 130 6.20 -17.90 -12.02
CA ASN A 130 7.05 -19.10 -11.87
C ASN A 130 8.50 -18.86 -11.48
N ARG A 131 9.02 -17.62 -11.56
CA ARG A 131 10.42 -17.27 -11.25
C ARG A 131 10.57 -16.26 -10.13
N ALA A 132 9.45 -15.80 -9.55
CA ALA A 132 9.46 -14.99 -8.34
C ALA A 132 9.51 -15.92 -7.12
N HIS A 133 10.18 -15.52 -6.04
CA HIS A 133 10.20 -16.32 -4.82
C HIS A 133 8.82 -16.45 -4.17
N GLY A 134 7.96 -15.44 -4.36
CA GLY A 134 6.54 -15.52 -4.06
C GLY A 134 5.78 -14.48 -4.87
N SER A 135 4.54 -14.80 -5.22
CA SER A 135 3.69 -13.90 -6.00
C SER A 135 2.22 -14.10 -5.69
N ALA A 136 1.46 -13.03 -5.87
CA ALA A 136 0.00 -13.08 -5.71
C ALA A 136 -0.67 -12.14 -6.71
N LEU A 137 -1.81 -12.58 -7.24
CA LEU A 137 -2.76 -11.76 -7.96
C LEU A 137 -3.99 -11.58 -7.09
N PHE A 138 -4.20 -10.36 -6.64
CA PHE A 138 -5.35 -10.00 -5.82
C PHE A 138 -6.29 -9.10 -6.60
N THR A 139 -7.53 -9.55 -6.78
CA THR A 139 -8.56 -8.84 -7.50
C THR A 139 -9.76 -8.58 -6.59
N ARG A 140 -10.24 -7.35 -6.57
CA ARG A 140 -11.45 -6.92 -5.85
C ARG A 140 -12.31 -6.09 -6.80
N GLY A 141 -13.32 -6.72 -7.40
CA GLY A 141 -14.09 -6.13 -8.50
C GLY A 141 -13.17 -5.70 -9.64
N GLU A 142 -13.25 -4.44 -10.02
CA GLU A 142 -12.41 -3.81 -11.07
C GLU A 142 -11.12 -3.17 -10.48
N THR A 143 -10.54 -3.78 -9.45
CA THR A 143 -9.24 -3.36 -8.88
C THR A 143 -8.35 -4.58 -8.72
N GLN A 144 -7.21 -4.59 -9.41
CA GLN A 144 -6.30 -5.71 -9.44
C GLN A 144 -4.86 -5.28 -9.17
N ALA A 145 -4.17 -6.06 -8.33
CA ALA A 145 -2.76 -5.89 -7.99
C ALA A 145 -2.02 -7.21 -8.20
N LEU A 146 -1.01 -7.20 -9.07
CA LEU A 146 -0.02 -8.28 -9.20
C LEU A 146 1.17 -7.93 -8.30
N VAL A 147 1.42 -8.78 -7.32
CA VAL A 147 2.46 -8.51 -6.31
C VAL A 147 3.50 -9.63 -6.31
N ALA A 148 4.75 -9.24 -6.45
CA ALA A 148 5.90 -10.16 -6.43
C ALA A 148 6.79 -9.88 -5.22
N ALA A 149 7.22 -10.94 -4.54
CA ALA A 149 8.18 -10.92 -3.44
C ALA A 149 9.52 -11.51 -3.89
N THR A 150 10.60 -10.82 -3.57
CA THR A 150 11.97 -11.26 -3.79
C THR A 150 12.74 -11.25 -2.48
N LEU A 151 13.42 -12.34 -2.18
CA LEU A 151 14.31 -12.48 -1.05
C LEU A 151 15.76 -12.29 -1.54
N ALA A 152 16.56 -11.57 -0.81
CA ALA A 152 17.91 -11.23 -1.19
C ALA A 152 18.86 -11.21 0.02
N SER A 153 20.15 -11.04 -0.23
CA SER A 153 21.16 -10.96 0.82
C SER A 153 21.04 -9.66 1.65
N PRO A 154 21.60 -9.61 2.85
CA PRO A 154 21.69 -8.39 3.63
C PRO A 154 22.37 -7.22 2.90
N ARG A 155 23.30 -7.52 1.97
CA ARG A 155 24.02 -6.51 1.19
C ARG A 155 23.16 -5.79 0.16
N ASP A 156 22.01 -6.38 -0.19
CA ASP A 156 21.04 -5.80 -1.14
C ASP A 156 20.06 -4.83 -0.45
N ALA A 157 20.26 -4.56 0.85
CA ALA A 157 19.47 -3.58 1.59
C ALA A 157 19.62 -2.18 0.99
N GLN A 158 18.54 -1.41 1.04
CA GLN A 158 18.57 -0.02 0.59
C GLN A 158 19.32 0.84 1.62
N ARG A 159 20.42 1.46 1.21
CA ARG A 159 21.11 2.45 2.02
C ARG A 159 20.34 3.78 1.99
N LEU A 160 19.97 4.26 3.16
CA LEU A 160 19.30 5.54 3.37
C LEU A 160 20.27 6.49 4.08
N GLU A 161 20.53 7.64 3.46
CA GLU A 161 21.33 8.70 4.05
C GLU A 161 20.41 9.82 4.56
N SER A 162 20.53 10.17 5.82
CA SER A 162 19.77 11.24 6.47
C SER A 162 20.72 12.15 7.25
N LEU A 163 20.17 13.23 7.82
CA LEU A 163 20.94 14.11 8.72
C LEU A 163 21.36 13.42 10.02
N ASP A 164 20.65 12.34 10.41
CA ASP A 164 20.93 11.56 11.61
C ASP A 164 21.95 10.43 11.37
N GLY A 165 22.38 10.22 10.11
CA GLY A 165 23.32 9.22 9.71
C GLY A 165 22.85 8.29 8.60
N GLU A 166 23.52 7.13 8.49
CA GLU A 166 23.21 6.08 7.51
C GLU A 166 22.39 4.99 8.17
N GLU A 167 21.32 4.55 7.47
CA GLU A 167 20.48 3.42 7.87
C GLU A 167 20.31 2.47 6.70
N TYR A 168 20.18 1.17 6.97
CA TYR A 168 19.92 0.14 5.97
C TYR A 168 18.50 -0.39 6.11
N ASP A 169 17.72 -0.24 5.04
CA ASP A 169 16.35 -0.72 4.97
C ASP A 169 16.29 -2.09 4.31
N HIS A 170 16.05 -3.13 5.10
CA HIS A 170 15.94 -4.51 4.67
C HIS A 170 14.57 -4.89 4.15
N PHE A 171 13.62 -3.95 4.14
CA PHE A 171 12.28 -4.18 3.63
C PHE A 171 11.86 -3.08 2.66
N MET A 172 11.99 -3.36 1.37
CA MET A 172 11.65 -2.43 0.29
C MET A 172 10.27 -2.74 -0.29
N LEU A 173 9.50 -1.71 -0.58
CA LEU A 173 8.23 -1.84 -1.29
C LEU A 173 8.13 -0.79 -2.40
N HIS A 174 7.95 -1.26 -3.63
CA HIS A 174 7.70 -0.44 -4.80
C HIS A 174 6.25 -0.64 -5.25
N TYR A 175 5.52 0.46 -5.30
CA TYR A 175 4.14 0.50 -5.74
C TYR A 175 4.09 1.25 -7.06
N ASN A 176 3.63 0.58 -8.12
CA ASN A 176 3.56 1.11 -9.46
C ASN A 176 2.10 1.28 -9.89
N PHE A 177 1.75 2.48 -10.31
CA PHE A 177 0.42 2.87 -10.74
C PHE A 177 0.49 3.48 -12.14
N PRO A 178 0.65 2.65 -13.19
CA PRO A 178 0.74 3.11 -14.57
C PRO A 178 -0.60 3.67 -15.06
N ALA A 179 -0.55 4.59 -16.03
CA ALA A 179 -1.75 5.25 -16.56
C ALA A 179 -2.79 4.26 -17.11
N TYR A 180 -2.34 3.16 -17.70
CA TYR A 180 -3.26 2.15 -18.28
C TYR A 180 -4.20 1.51 -17.24
N CYS A 181 -3.82 1.46 -15.96
CA CYS A 181 -4.66 0.83 -14.93
C CYS A 181 -5.97 1.59 -14.66
N VAL A 182 -6.07 2.84 -15.11
CA VAL A 182 -7.29 3.65 -15.08
C VAL A 182 -7.82 3.96 -16.48
N GLY A 183 -7.26 3.32 -17.53
CA GLY A 183 -7.66 3.53 -18.92
C GLY A 183 -7.08 4.78 -19.56
N GLU A 184 -6.04 5.36 -18.98
CA GLU A 184 -5.39 6.57 -19.50
C GLU A 184 -4.12 6.26 -20.28
N ILE A 185 -3.75 7.18 -21.17
CA ILE A 185 -2.45 7.17 -21.86
C ILE A 185 -1.50 8.09 -21.09
N GLY A 186 -0.33 7.60 -20.74
CA GLY A 186 0.67 8.39 -20.02
C GLY A 186 2.10 7.95 -20.33
N MET A 187 3.04 8.89 -20.29
CA MET A 187 4.47 8.57 -20.38
C MET A 187 4.94 7.96 -19.03
N PRO A 188 5.75 6.90 -19.06
CA PRO A 188 6.40 6.39 -17.87
C PRO A 188 7.45 7.42 -17.40
N MET A 189 7.07 8.20 -16.42
CA MET A 189 7.97 9.06 -15.65
C MET A 189 8.30 8.38 -14.32
N GLY A 190 9.33 8.83 -13.62
CA GLY A 190 9.66 8.29 -12.29
C GLY A 190 8.48 8.33 -11.31
N PRO A 191 8.62 7.72 -10.12
CA PRO A 191 7.52 7.55 -9.16
C PRO A 191 6.86 8.88 -8.81
N LYS A 192 5.53 8.93 -8.90
CA LYS A 192 4.73 10.10 -8.53
C LYS A 192 4.52 10.13 -7.00
N ARG A 193 4.18 11.28 -6.44
CA ARG A 193 3.87 11.43 -5.01
C ARG A 193 2.82 10.45 -4.51
N ARG A 194 1.81 10.15 -5.34
CA ARG A 194 0.77 9.17 -5.04
C ARG A 194 1.36 7.76 -4.87
N GLU A 195 2.26 7.35 -5.75
CA GLU A 195 2.90 6.04 -5.69
C GLU A 195 3.76 5.89 -4.45
N ILE A 196 4.52 6.93 -4.10
CA ILE A 196 5.32 6.97 -2.87
C ILE A 196 4.42 6.89 -1.63
N GLY A 197 3.35 7.67 -1.57
CA GLY A 197 2.41 7.69 -0.44
C GLY A 197 1.69 6.36 -0.25
N HIS A 198 1.16 5.78 -1.33
CA HIS A 198 0.50 4.46 -1.31
C HIS A 198 1.48 3.34 -0.95
N GLY A 199 2.70 3.37 -1.50
CA GLY A 199 3.75 2.44 -1.13
C GLY A 199 4.09 2.49 0.35
N ASN A 200 4.27 3.69 0.89
CA ASN A 200 4.55 3.90 2.32
C ASN A 200 3.40 3.43 3.23
N LEU A 201 2.15 3.68 2.87
CA LEU A 201 1.00 3.16 3.60
C LEU A 201 1.00 1.63 3.60
N ALA A 202 1.18 1.02 2.43
CA ALA A 202 1.28 -0.40 2.30
C ALA A 202 2.49 -0.95 3.11
N LYS A 203 3.65 -0.31 3.08
CA LYS A 203 4.83 -0.70 3.87
C LYS A 203 4.55 -0.69 5.38
N ARG A 204 3.92 0.36 5.90
CA ARG A 204 3.54 0.45 7.32
C ARG A 204 2.55 -0.63 7.74
N ALA A 205 1.59 -0.97 6.87
CA ALA A 205 0.54 -1.91 7.19
C ALA A 205 1.03 -3.33 7.52
N ILE A 206 2.23 -3.74 7.07
CA ILE A 206 2.78 -5.08 7.35
C ILE A 206 3.87 -5.06 8.40
N LYS A 207 4.46 -3.90 8.69
CA LYS A 207 5.65 -3.81 9.56
C LYS A 207 5.46 -4.52 10.90
N GLY A 208 4.25 -4.45 11.47
CA GLY A 208 3.96 -5.07 12.78
C GLY A 208 3.78 -6.59 12.75
N VAL A 209 3.80 -7.23 11.58
CA VAL A 209 3.67 -8.69 11.43
C VAL A 209 4.85 -9.33 10.69
N LEU A 210 5.82 -8.54 10.23
CA LEU A 210 7.07 -9.06 9.68
C LEU A 210 7.91 -9.70 10.78
N PRO A 211 8.70 -10.73 10.45
CA PRO A 211 9.74 -11.23 11.36
C PRO A 211 10.81 -10.16 11.57
N ASP A 212 11.48 -10.21 12.71
CA ASP A 212 12.67 -9.40 12.94
C ASP A 212 13.77 -9.80 11.95
N PHE A 213 14.54 -8.82 11.49
CA PHE A 213 15.62 -9.07 10.52
C PHE A 213 16.69 -10.03 11.09
N ASP A 214 16.99 -9.93 12.38
CA ASP A 214 17.99 -10.79 13.01
C ASP A 214 17.58 -12.27 13.02
N ASP A 215 16.27 -12.53 13.09
CA ASP A 215 15.72 -13.90 13.08
C ASP A 215 15.59 -14.45 11.65
N PHE A 216 15.12 -13.60 10.70
CA PHE A 216 14.85 -14.04 9.33
C PHE A 216 16.06 -13.85 8.40
N GLY A 217 16.81 -12.76 8.54
CA GLY A 217 18.11 -12.50 7.90
C GLY A 217 18.07 -12.13 6.41
N TYR A 218 16.93 -12.10 5.75
CA TYR A 218 16.81 -11.73 4.35
C TYR A 218 16.42 -10.26 4.18
N THR A 219 17.00 -9.63 3.18
CA THR A 219 16.44 -8.41 2.60
C THR A 219 15.26 -8.78 1.72
N VAL A 220 14.13 -8.14 1.93
CA VAL A 220 12.89 -8.42 1.22
C VAL A 220 12.53 -7.25 0.32
N ARG A 221 12.31 -7.53 -0.96
CA ARG A 221 11.79 -6.55 -1.93
C ARG A 221 10.44 -6.96 -2.45
N ILE A 222 9.46 -6.07 -2.32
CA ILE A 222 8.12 -6.23 -2.86
C ILE A 222 7.93 -5.26 -4.03
N VAL A 223 7.41 -5.77 -5.13
CA VAL A 223 6.93 -4.95 -6.25
C VAL A 223 5.45 -5.22 -6.44
N SER A 224 4.66 -4.17 -6.40
CA SER A 224 3.21 -4.22 -6.63
C SER A 224 2.87 -3.46 -7.89
N GLU A 225 2.45 -4.18 -8.92
CA GLU A 225 1.97 -3.63 -10.19
C GLU A 225 0.45 -3.56 -10.14
N ILE A 226 -0.10 -2.37 -10.26
CA ILE A 226 -1.54 -2.17 -10.37
C ILE A 226 -1.93 -2.33 -11.84
N THR A 227 -2.67 -3.38 -12.13
CA THR A 227 -3.10 -3.71 -13.49
C THR A 227 -4.44 -3.11 -13.84
N GLU A 228 -5.31 -2.90 -12.84
CA GLU A 228 -6.61 -2.25 -12.96
C GLU A 228 -6.96 -1.52 -11.67
N SER A 229 -7.64 -0.36 -11.74
CA SER A 229 -8.02 0.42 -10.57
C SER A 229 -9.39 1.08 -10.70
N ASN A 230 -10.30 0.68 -9.78
CA ASN A 230 -11.56 1.34 -9.50
C ASN A 230 -11.80 1.40 -7.98
N GLY A 231 -11.01 2.22 -7.28
CA GLY A 231 -11.07 2.41 -5.83
C GLY A 231 -10.08 1.55 -5.06
N SER A 232 -9.27 2.21 -4.25
CA SER A 232 -8.30 1.71 -3.28
C SER A 232 -7.37 0.58 -3.74
N SER A 233 -6.57 0.85 -4.76
CA SER A 233 -5.48 -0.03 -5.21
C SER A 233 -4.39 -0.23 -4.15
N SER A 234 -4.18 0.74 -3.24
CA SER A 234 -3.25 0.57 -2.12
C SER A 234 -3.69 -0.54 -1.15
N MET A 235 -5.00 -0.69 -0.91
CA MET A 235 -5.52 -1.76 -0.06
C MET A 235 -5.50 -3.12 -0.78
N ALA A 236 -5.66 -3.16 -2.09
CA ALA A 236 -5.40 -4.37 -2.88
C ALA A 236 -3.91 -4.78 -2.78
N THR A 237 -2.98 -3.82 -2.84
CA THR A 237 -1.55 -4.06 -2.59
C THR A 237 -1.30 -4.62 -1.19
N VAL A 238 -1.99 -4.14 -0.16
CA VAL A 238 -1.86 -4.68 1.22
C VAL A 238 -2.22 -6.16 1.25
N CYS A 239 -3.32 -6.56 0.62
CA CYS A 239 -3.76 -7.96 0.56
C CYS A 239 -2.80 -8.82 -0.26
N GLY A 240 -2.51 -8.40 -1.51
CA GLY A 240 -1.62 -9.15 -2.41
C GLY A 240 -0.20 -9.30 -1.87
N ARG A 241 0.31 -8.30 -1.17
CA ARG A 241 1.61 -8.37 -0.52
C ARG A 241 1.64 -9.34 0.65
N SER A 242 0.62 -9.34 1.51
CA SER A 242 0.52 -10.32 2.58
C SER A 242 0.60 -11.74 2.03
N LEU A 243 -0.12 -11.99 0.94
CA LEU A 243 -0.11 -13.27 0.24
C LEU A 243 1.24 -13.59 -0.41
N SER A 244 1.83 -12.65 -1.15
CA SER A 244 3.11 -12.88 -1.84
C SER A 244 4.28 -13.13 -0.88
N LEU A 245 4.28 -12.49 0.30
CA LEU A 245 5.25 -12.77 1.36
C LEU A 245 5.08 -14.17 1.94
N MET A 246 3.83 -14.57 2.22
CA MET A 246 3.53 -15.91 2.71
C MET A 246 3.84 -16.98 1.66
N ASP A 247 3.63 -16.67 0.38
CA ASP A 247 3.97 -17.53 -0.76
C ASP A 247 5.48 -17.72 -0.90
N ALA A 248 6.27 -16.67 -0.63
CA ALA A 248 7.74 -16.72 -0.59
C ALA A 248 8.31 -17.44 0.65
N GLY A 249 7.49 -17.84 1.59
CA GLY A 249 7.92 -18.48 2.82
C GLY A 249 8.35 -17.51 3.94
N VAL A 250 8.04 -16.23 3.82
CA VAL A 250 8.33 -15.25 4.90
C VAL A 250 7.42 -15.53 6.10
N PRO A 251 7.95 -15.79 7.30
CA PRO A 251 7.17 -16.20 8.46
C PRO A 251 6.43 -15.02 9.10
N LEU A 252 5.40 -14.52 8.42
CA LEU A 252 4.52 -13.49 8.98
C LEU A 252 3.82 -14.02 10.22
N THR A 253 3.72 -13.19 11.26
CA THR A 253 2.99 -13.56 12.50
C THR A 253 1.48 -13.64 12.31
N ALA A 254 0.94 -12.96 11.29
CA ALA A 254 -0.45 -13.02 10.85
C ALA A 254 -0.62 -12.44 9.45
N PRO A 255 -1.60 -12.90 8.64
CA PRO A 255 -1.97 -12.24 7.41
C PRO A 255 -2.62 -10.87 7.69
N VAL A 256 -2.45 -9.96 6.74
CA VAL A 256 -2.99 -8.59 6.81
C VAL A 256 -3.86 -8.32 5.59
N ALA A 257 -5.09 -7.87 5.83
CA ALA A 257 -5.98 -7.36 4.80
C ALA A 257 -6.18 -5.86 4.93
N GLY A 258 -6.61 -5.22 3.85
CA GLY A 258 -6.91 -3.80 3.81
C GLY A 258 -8.20 -3.50 3.08
N ILE A 259 -8.92 -2.48 3.55
CA ILE A 259 -10.18 -1.99 2.97
C ILE A 259 -10.20 -0.46 2.96
N ALA A 260 -10.94 0.13 2.04
CA ALA A 260 -11.24 1.55 2.02
C ALA A 260 -12.72 1.80 2.31
N MET A 261 -12.97 2.63 3.28
CA MET A 261 -14.29 3.09 3.68
C MET A 261 -14.52 4.49 3.15
N GLY A 262 -15.76 4.83 2.83
CA GLY A 262 -16.19 6.17 2.45
C GLY A 262 -17.25 6.73 3.39
N LEU A 263 -17.53 8.00 3.20
CA LEU A 263 -18.58 8.71 3.92
C LEU A 263 -19.33 9.62 2.95
N ILE A 264 -20.64 9.58 3.05
CA ILE A 264 -21.53 10.61 2.50
C ILE A 264 -22.25 11.24 3.68
N LYS A 265 -22.15 12.55 3.83
CA LYS A 265 -22.78 13.29 4.95
C LYS A 265 -23.48 14.54 4.44
N ASP A 266 -24.74 14.72 4.82
CA ASP A 266 -25.50 15.95 4.56
C ASP A 266 -26.24 16.35 5.85
N GLY A 267 -25.86 17.50 6.41
CA GLY A 267 -26.33 17.90 7.73
C GLY A 267 -26.03 16.85 8.80
N ASP A 268 -27.08 16.32 9.41
CA ASP A 268 -27.00 15.26 10.43
C ASP A 268 -27.13 13.84 9.85
N GLU A 269 -27.60 13.72 8.60
CA GLU A 269 -27.70 12.45 7.91
C GLU A 269 -26.32 12.01 7.36
N PHE A 270 -26.02 10.74 7.48
CA PHE A 270 -24.78 10.20 6.90
C PHE A 270 -24.92 8.71 6.55
N ALA A 271 -24.09 8.28 5.64
CA ALA A 271 -23.92 6.88 5.26
C ALA A 271 -22.42 6.53 5.18
N VAL A 272 -22.03 5.49 5.88
CA VAL A 272 -20.69 4.90 5.77
C VAL A 272 -20.73 3.86 4.65
N LEU A 273 -19.75 3.94 3.73
CA LEU A 273 -19.64 3.06 2.57
C LEU A 273 -18.48 2.09 2.75
N THR A 274 -18.73 0.80 2.66
CA THR A 274 -17.70 -0.23 2.69
C THR A 274 -17.18 -0.49 1.28
N ASP A 275 -15.86 -0.56 1.10
CA ASP A 275 -15.21 -0.84 -0.17
C ASP A 275 -15.63 0.12 -1.29
N ILE A 276 -15.21 1.37 -1.16
CA ILE A 276 -15.58 2.44 -2.09
C ILE A 276 -15.00 2.27 -3.48
N LEU A 277 -15.79 2.66 -4.48
CA LEU A 277 -15.35 2.85 -5.85
C LEU A 277 -14.56 4.15 -6.01
N GLY A 278 -13.86 4.31 -7.13
CA GLY A 278 -13.16 5.56 -7.45
C GLY A 278 -14.09 6.76 -7.53
N ASP A 279 -15.29 6.59 -8.10
CA ASP A 279 -16.29 7.66 -8.16
C ASP A 279 -16.81 8.03 -6.77
N GLU A 280 -17.02 7.05 -5.90
CA GLU A 280 -17.47 7.28 -4.51
C GLU A 280 -16.38 7.93 -3.65
N ASP A 281 -15.11 7.63 -3.87
CA ASP A 281 -14.00 8.39 -3.28
C ASP A 281 -14.03 9.84 -3.75
N HIS A 282 -14.18 10.05 -5.06
CA HIS A 282 -14.12 11.38 -5.64
C HIS A 282 -15.29 12.28 -5.23
N LEU A 283 -16.50 11.72 -5.16
CA LEU A 283 -17.74 12.42 -4.85
C LEU A 283 -18.12 12.43 -3.37
N GLY A 284 -17.44 11.63 -2.56
CA GLY A 284 -17.66 11.47 -1.13
C GLY A 284 -16.91 12.46 -0.25
N ASP A 285 -17.15 12.37 1.05
CA ASP A 285 -16.65 13.28 2.09
C ASP A 285 -15.43 12.73 2.85
N MET A 286 -15.16 11.44 2.75
CA MET A 286 -14.06 10.76 3.41
C MET A 286 -13.57 9.57 2.58
N ASP A 287 -12.24 9.40 2.52
CA ASP A 287 -11.55 8.18 2.13
C ASP A 287 -10.77 7.67 3.36
N PHE A 288 -11.22 6.57 3.92
CA PHE A 288 -10.66 5.99 5.14
C PHE A 288 -10.14 4.59 4.91
N LYS A 289 -8.83 4.46 4.77
CA LYS A 289 -8.13 3.20 4.54
C LYS A 289 -7.74 2.57 5.86
N VAL A 290 -8.15 1.32 6.06
CA VAL A 290 -7.90 0.55 7.28
C VAL A 290 -7.27 -0.78 6.91
N ALA A 291 -6.06 -1.02 7.38
CA ALA A 291 -5.37 -2.31 7.24
C ALA A 291 -5.15 -2.96 8.59
N GLY A 292 -5.17 -4.29 8.63
CA GLY A 292 -4.93 -5.02 9.87
C GLY A 292 -5.09 -6.52 9.72
N SER A 293 -4.63 -7.21 10.76
CA SER A 293 -4.83 -8.64 10.95
C SER A 293 -6.15 -8.92 11.69
N GLU A 294 -6.40 -10.17 11.97
CA GLU A 294 -7.48 -10.64 12.86
C GLU A 294 -7.39 -10.01 14.26
N LYS A 295 -6.17 -9.80 14.76
CA LYS A 295 -5.90 -9.29 16.11
C LYS A 295 -6.10 -7.79 16.25
N GLY A 296 -5.98 -7.01 15.16
CA GLY A 296 -6.11 -5.57 15.24
C GLY A 296 -5.65 -4.81 14.00
N ILE A 297 -5.76 -3.49 14.08
CA ILE A 297 -5.36 -2.56 13.03
C ILE A 297 -3.84 -2.38 13.05
N THR A 298 -3.20 -2.51 11.90
CA THR A 298 -1.76 -2.30 11.71
C THR A 298 -1.43 -0.96 11.04
N ALA A 299 -2.34 -0.43 10.22
CA ALA A 299 -2.23 0.90 9.66
C ALA A 299 -3.60 1.47 9.32
N LEU A 300 -3.70 2.79 9.39
CA LEU A 300 -4.84 3.55 8.92
C LEU A 300 -4.38 4.87 8.29
N GLN A 301 -5.16 5.32 7.33
CA GLN A 301 -5.04 6.64 6.71
C GLN A 301 -6.44 7.18 6.46
N MET A 302 -6.69 8.40 6.85
CA MET A 302 -7.95 9.10 6.63
C MET A 302 -7.69 10.39 5.86
N ASP A 303 -8.49 10.60 4.82
CA ASP A 303 -8.60 11.85 4.10
C ASP A 303 -10.03 12.36 4.22
N ILE A 304 -10.22 13.53 4.83
CA ILE A 304 -11.53 14.14 5.09
C ILE A 304 -11.64 15.39 4.23
N LYS A 305 -12.73 15.49 3.48
CA LYS A 305 -13.01 16.61 2.56
C LYS A 305 -14.04 17.61 3.12
N ILE A 306 -14.47 17.39 4.36
CA ILE A 306 -15.40 18.23 5.12
C ILE A 306 -14.75 18.70 6.42
N ASP A 307 -15.36 19.64 7.12
CA ASP A 307 -14.79 20.28 8.33
C ASP A 307 -14.47 19.29 9.47
N GLY A 308 -15.10 18.12 9.48
CA GLY A 308 -14.81 17.06 10.45
C GLY A 308 -15.89 15.99 10.53
N ILE A 309 -15.54 14.94 11.26
CA ILE A 309 -16.45 13.83 11.58
C ILE A 309 -16.56 13.68 13.08
N ASN A 310 -17.70 13.19 13.54
CA ASN A 310 -17.94 12.91 14.95
C ASN A 310 -17.53 11.48 15.35
N GLU A 311 -17.54 11.20 16.64
CA GLU A 311 -17.18 9.89 17.20
C GLU A 311 -18.07 8.76 16.68
N LYS A 312 -19.39 9.02 16.49
CA LYS A 312 -20.33 8.03 15.98
C LYS A 312 -19.98 7.57 14.57
N ILE A 313 -19.65 8.51 13.67
CA ILE A 313 -19.22 8.18 12.29
C ILE A 313 -17.93 7.37 12.31
N MET A 314 -16.97 7.74 13.17
CA MET A 314 -15.70 7.03 13.30
C MET A 314 -15.90 5.60 13.80
N ASP A 315 -16.73 5.41 14.81
CA ASP A 315 -17.01 4.08 15.37
C ASP A 315 -17.69 3.17 14.37
N GLU A 316 -18.69 3.69 13.63
CA GLU A 316 -19.37 2.96 12.57
C GLU A 316 -18.41 2.60 11.43
N ALA A 317 -17.56 3.54 10.99
CA ALA A 317 -16.57 3.29 9.94
C ALA A 317 -15.52 2.23 10.36
N LEU A 318 -15.06 2.26 11.60
CA LEU A 318 -14.11 1.28 12.12
C LEU A 318 -14.74 -0.11 12.28
N THR A 319 -16.00 -0.17 12.71
CA THR A 319 -16.76 -1.43 12.86
C THR A 319 -16.97 -2.08 11.49
N SER A 320 -17.51 -1.34 10.52
CA SER A 320 -17.70 -1.83 9.16
C SER A 320 -16.36 -2.20 8.48
N ALA A 321 -15.29 -1.44 8.73
CA ALA A 321 -13.96 -1.77 8.25
C ALA A 321 -13.42 -3.07 8.87
N LYS A 322 -13.75 -3.38 10.12
CA LYS A 322 -13.38 -4.65 10.75
C LYS A 322 -14.09 -5.80 10.06
N ASP A 323 -15.39 -5.72 9.89
CA ASP A 323 -16.20 -6.78 9.28
C ASP A 323 -15.74 -7.05 7.84
N ALA A 324 -15.50 -6.01 7.06
CA ALA A 324 -14.97 -6.11 5.71
C ALA A 324 -13.56 -6.75 5.67
N ARG A 325 -12.66 -6.36 6.58
CA ARG A 325 -11.33 -6.98 6.66
C ARG A 325 -11.38 -8.45 7.06
N MET A 326 -12.26 -8.81 7.98
CA MET A 326 -12.45 -10.21 8.37
C MET A 326 -12.94 -11.04 7.20
N HIS A 327 -13.90 -10.54 6.42
CA HIS A 327 -14.36 -11.20 5.18
C HIS A 327 -13.21 -11.37 4.16
N ILE A 328 -12.39 -10.33 3.94
CA ILE A 328 -11.25 -10.42 3.03
C ILE A 328 -10.21 -11.43 3.55
N LEU A 329 -9.89 -11.41 4.85
CA LEU A 329 -8.96 -12.37 5.46
C LEU A 329 -9.45 -13.81 5.32
N GLU A 330 -10.75 -14.05 5.47
CA GLU A 330 -11.34 -15.37 5.24
C GLU A 330 -11.07 -15.85 3.83
N LYS A 331 -11.32 -15.02 2.81
CA LYS A 331 -11.06 -15.34 1.40
C LYS A 331 -9.56 -15.52 1.09
N MET A 332 -8.70 -14.73 1.69
CA MET A 332 -7.25 -14.92 1.59
C MET A 332 -6.81 -16.25 2.21
N ASN A 333 -7.35 -16.60 3.38
CA ASN A 333 -7.03 -17.83 4.12
C ASN A 333 -7.56 -19.10 3.43
N GLU A 334 -8.62 -19.02 2.62
CA GLU A 334 -9.08 -20.13 1.77
C GLU A 334 -7.99 -20.54 0.76
N VAL A 335 -7.17 -19.60 0.29
CA VAL A 335 -6.09 -19.82 -0.67
C VAL A 335 -4.76 -20.12 0.03
N LEU A 336 -4.40 -19.30 1.01
CA LEU A 336 -3.13 -19.43 1.73
C LEU A 336 -3.29 -18.96 3.19
N SER A 337 -3.43 -19.91 4.11
CA SER A 337 -3.68 -19.65 5.54
C SER A 337 -2.40 -19.52 6.38
N LYS A 338 -1.28 -20.03 5.89
CA LYS A 338 0.03 -20.03 6.57
C LYS A 338 1.14 -19.79 5.56
N PRO A 339 2.27 -19.20 5.97
CA PRO A 339 3.45 -19.15 5.11
C PRO A 339 3.84 -20.53 4.61
N LYS A 340 4.20 -20.61 3.31
CA LYS A 340 4.82 -21.81 2.72
C LYS A 340 6.22 -22.05 3.31
N GLU A 341 6.81 -23.17 2.97
CA GLU A 341 8.27 -23.32 3.11
C GLU A 341 8.98 -22.32 2.20
N LEU A 342 10.21 -21.98 2.57
CA LEU A 342 11.00 -21.05 1.78
C LEU A 342 11.09 -21.55 0.32
N ALA A 343 10.87 -20.66 -0.64
CA ALA A 343 10.88 -21.02 -2.05
C ALA A 343 12.20 -21.72 -2.42
N SER A 344 12.13 -22.75 -3.24
CA SER A 344 13.31 -23.60 -3.58
C SER A 344 14.39 -22.86 -4.36
N ASP A 345 14.00 -21.77 -5.03
CA ASP A 345 14.88 -20.85 -5.76
C ASP A 345 15.27 -19.61 -4.94
N ALA A 346 14.75 -19.50 -3.71
CA ALA A 346 15.21 -18.48 -2.77
C ALA A 346 16.67 -18.71 -2.39
N PRO A 347 17.45 -17.66 -2.19
CA PRO A 347 18.81 -17.79 -1.73
C PRO A 347 18.89 -18.55 -0.41
N SER A 348 19.85 -19.46 -0.30
CA SER A 348 20.10 -20.20 0.94
C SER A 348 20.99 -19.40 1.87
N MET A 349 20.68 -19.38 3.15
CA MET A 349 21.46 -18.68 4.17
C MET A 349 21.71 -19.57 5.38
N GLN A 350 22.90 -19.48 5.92
CA GLN A 350 23.25 -20.09 7.20
C GLN A 350 24.06 -19.12 8.05
N LYS A 351 23.70 -19.00 9.33
CA LYS A 351 24.44 -18.25 10.35
C LYS A 351 25.04 -19.20 11.34
N PHE A 352 26.26 -18.95 11.75
CA PHE A 352 26.93 -19.70 12.83
C PHE A 352 28.01 -18.85 13.51
N MET A 353 28.39 -19.24 14.72
CA MET A 353 29.39 -18.53 15.52
C MET A 353 30.75 -19.21 15.39
N VAL A 354 31.79 -18.42 15.23
CA VAL A 354 33.19 -18.87 15.33
C VAL A 354 33.89 -18.17 16.48
N ASN A 355 35.00 -18.77 16.96
CA ASN A 355 35.83 -18.12 17.96
C ASN A 355 36.42 -16.82 17.40
N LYS A 356 36.41 -15.74 18.18
CA LYS A 356 36.93 -14.43 17.78
C LYS A 356 38.37 -14.47 17.30
N ASP A 357 39.18 -15.36 17.83
CA ASP A 357 40.57 -15.53 17.42
C ASP A 357 40.69 -16.03 15.97
N LYS A 358 39.69 -16.77 15.48
CA LYS A 358 39.63 -17.30 14.12
C LYS A 358 39.11 -16.30 13.07
N ILE A 359 38.50 -15.21 13.49
CA ILE A 359 38.02 -14.17 12.54
C ILE A 359 39.13 -13.69 11.62
N LYS A 360 40.31 -13.46 12.19
CA LYS A 360 41.48 -12.96 11.42
C LYS A 360 41.98 -13.97 10.37
N GLU A 361 41.87 -15.26 10.65
CA GLU A 361 42.25 -16.32 9.73
C GLU A 361 41.27 -16.45 8.57
N ILE A 362 39.94 -16.37 8.86
CA ILE A 362 38.89 -16.47 7.85
C ILE A 362 38.90 -15.22 6.96
N ILE A 363 39.14 -14.05 7.52
CA ILE A 363 39.29 -12.82 6.73
C ILE A 363 40.59 -12.84 5.92
N GLY A 364 41.69 -13.29 6.52
CA GLY A 364 43.01 -13.26 5.92
C GLY A 364 43.61 -11.86 5.81
N LYS A 365 44.90 -11.79 5.44
CA LYS A 365 45.62 -10.52 5.29
C LYS A 365 44.99 -9.67 4.17
N GLY A 366 44.44 -8.52 4.55
CA GLY A 366 43.75 -7.61 3.59
C GLY A 366 42.48 -8.21 2.97
N GLY A 367 41.84 -9.18 3.63
CA GLY A 367 40.64 -9.83 3.14
C GLY A 367 40.83 -10.88 2.06
N ALA A 368 42.07 -11.36 1.86
CA ALA A 368 42.38 -12.29 0.77
C ALA A 368 41.70 -13.65 0.90
N VAL A 369 41.58 -14.20 2.12
CA VAL A 369 40.99 -15.53 2.33
C VAL A 369 39.50 -15.48 2.12
N ILE A 370 38.78 -14.49 2.70
CA ILE A 370 37.33 -14.36 2.52
C ILE A 370 36.97 -14.09 1.05
N LYS A 371 37.79 -13.36 0.30
CA LYS A 371 37.61 -13.18 -1.14
C LYS A 371 37.79 -14.50 -1.91
N SER A 372 38.81 -15.30 -1.60
CA SER A 372 39.01 -16.62 -2.20
C SER A 372 37.79 -17.52 -1.94
N ILE A 373 37.29 -17.56 -0.70
CA ILE A 373 36.11 -18.34 -0.34
C ILE A 373 34.90 -17.91 -1.19
N GLN A 374 34.69 -16.61 -1.35
CA GLN A 374 33.58 -16.09 -2.14
C GLN A 374 33.74 -16.38 -3.65
N GLU A 375 34.95 -16.26 -4.18
CA GLU A 375 35.27 -16.54 -5.58
C GLU A 375 35.12 -18.04 -5.91
N GLU A 376 35.60 -18.92 -5.04
CA GLU A 376 35.55 -20.36 -5.25
C GLU A 376 34.15 -20.96 -5.10
N SER A 377 33.40 -20.49 -4.11
CA SER A 377 32.05 -21.00 -3.82
C SER A 377 30.96 -20.28 -4.63
N GLY A 378 31.19 -19.04 -5.05
CA GLY A 378 30.18 -18.15 -5.59
C GLY A 378 29.14 -17.72 -4.56
N ALA A 379 29.45 -17.88 -3.26
CA ALA A 379 28.60 -17.43 -2.15
C ALA A 379 29.09 -16.09 -1.58
N VAL A 380 28.24 -15.39 -0.88
CA VAL A 380 28.58 -14.19 -0.11
C VAL A 380 28.84 -14.60 1.34
N VAL A 381 29.96 -14.16 1.91
CA VAL A 381 30.31 -14.43 3.30
C VAL A 381 30.51 -13.11 4.03
N ASP A 382 29.78 -12.91 5.11
CA ASP A 382 29.88 -11.77 6.02
C ASP A 382 30.31 -12.25 7.41
N ILE A 383 31.17 -11.48 8.06
CA ILE A 383 31.65 -11.76 9.41
C ILE A 383 31.56 -10.48 10.22
N ASN A 384 30.90 -10.53 11.37
CA ASN A 384 30.88 -9.41 12.30
C ASN A 384 31.96 -9.53 13.40
N ASP A 385 32.15 -8.45 14.16
CA ASP A 385 33.14 -8.37 15.22
C ASP A 385 32.86 -9.32 16.42
N THR A 386 31.65 -9.87 16.51
CA THR A 386 31.27 -10.85 17.54
C THR A 386 31.67 -12.26 17.19
N GLY A 387 32.03 -12.53 15.92
CA GLY A 387 32.35 -13.85 15.40
C GLY A 387 31.19 -14.58 14.76
N GLU A 388 30.08 -13.91 14.53
CA GLU A 388 28.98 -14.45 13.74
C GLU A 388 29.33 -14.38 12.26
N ILE A 389 29.26 -15.52 11.61
CA ILE A 389 29.45 -15.67 10.16
C ILE A 389 28.07 -15.90 9.54
N SER A 390 27.74 -15.10 8.53
CA SER A 390 26.58 -15.31 7.67
C SER A 390 27.06 -15.72 6.28
N VAL A 391 26.69 -16.91 5.84
CA VAL A 391 26.96 -17.43 4.50
C VAL A 391 25.70 -17.40 3.70
N PHE A 392 25.75 -16.75 2.54
CA PHE A 392 24.61 -16.53 1.68
C PHE A 392 24.93 -17.01 0.24
N GLY A 393 24.17 -17.96 -0.27
CA GLY A 393 24.34 -18.51 -1.62
C GLY A 393 23.07 -18.40 -2.44
N ASP A 394 23.18 -18.11 -3.74
CA ASP A 394 22.01 -18.09 -4.66
C ASP A 394 21.26 -19.43 -4.69
N ASN A 395 21.92 -20.49 -4.19
CA ASN A 395 21.35 -21.81 -4.00
C ASN A 395 22.11 -22.57 -2.90
N GLN A 396 21.53 -23.67 -2.45
CA GLN A 396 22.11 -24.50 -1.39
C GLN A 396 23.52 -25.03 -1.71
N ALA A 397 23.82 -25.35 -2.97
CA ALA A 397 25.11 -25.88 -3.37
C ALA A 397 26.24 -24.87 -3.18
N LYS A 398 26.01 -23.60 -3.58
CA LYS A 398 26.99 -22.51 -3.37
C LYS A 398 27.21 -22.21 -1.89
N MET A 399 26.13 -22.16 -1.12
CA MET A 399 26.21 -21.97 0.33
C MET A 399 27.01 -23.11 0.97
N GLN A 400 26.72 -24.37 0.64
CA GLN A 400 27.42 -25.53 1.19
C GLN A 400 28.89 -25.54 0.83
N ALA A 401 29.26 -25.19 -0.41
CA ALA A 401 30.64 -25.07 -0.83
C ALA A 401 31.44 -24.06 0.02
N ALA A 402 30.84 -22.90 0.32
CA ALA A 402 31.46 -21.92 1.21
C ALA A 402 31.63 -22.44 2.64
N LEU A 403 30.59 -23.10 3.15
CA LEU A 403 30.64 -23.72 4.49
C LEU A 403 31.72 -24.77 4.60
N ASP A 404 31.88 -25.63 3.59
CA ASP A 404 32.88 -26.66 3.54
C ASP A 404 34.30 -26.07 3.58
N ILE A 405 34.56 -25.00 2.80
CA ILE A 405 35.86 -24.31 2.82
C ILE A 405 36.10 -23.67 4.20
N ILE A 406 35.10 -23.01 4.80
CA ILE A 406 35.26 -22.39 6.12
C ILE A 406 35.50 -23.47 7.19
N CYS A 407 34.76 -24.58 7.12
CA CYS A 407 34.97 -25.71 8.05
C CYS A 407 36.37 -26.32 7.96
N LEU A 408 36.90 -26.46 6.76
CA LEU A 408 38.27 -26.95 6.56
C LEU A 408 39.32 -26.02 7.20
N LEU A 409 39.15 -24.70 7.06
CA LEU A 409 40.02 -23.72 7.70
C LEU A 409 39.93 -23.78 9.23
N TYR A 410 38.72 -24.05 9.78
CA TYR A 410 38.49 -24.15 11.20
C TYR A 410 39.05 -25.46 11.80
N THR A 411 39.01 -26.59 11.06
CA THR A 411 39.36 -27.91 11.56
C THR A 411 40.82 -28.27 11.30
N SER A 412 41.47 -27.69 10.27
CA SER A 412 42.89 -27.99 9.95
C SER A 412 43.85 -27.60 11.10
N ASP A 413 43.50 -26.58 11.87
CA ASP A 413 44.33 -26.10 12.98
C ASP A 413 44.24 -26.98 14.24
N ALA A 414 43.09 -27.65 14.45
CA ALA A 414 42.90 -28.60 15.54
C ALA A 414 43.78 -29.88 15.38
N ALA A 415 44.14 -30.21 14.13
CA ALA A 415 45.04 -31.33 13.84
C ALA A 415 46.55 -30.96 13.99
N ASP A 416 46.88 -29.68 13.84
CA ASP A 416 48.26 -29.17 14.00
C ASP A 416 48.62 -28.90 15.48
N GLU A 417 47.67 -28.54 16.32
CA GLU A 417 47.91 -28.44 17.77
C GLU A 417 48.20 -29.81 18.42
N HIS A 418 47.59 -30.89 17.91
CA HIS A 418 47.92 -32.25 18.38
C HIS A 418 49.30 -32.75 17.92
N ARG A 419 49.91 -32.17 16.88
CA ARG A 419 51.25 -32.51 16.43
C ARG A 419 52.35 -31.70 17.11
N ARG A 420 52.04 -30.64 17.84
CA ARG A 420 53.01 -29.81 18.57
C ARG A 420 53.12 -30.17 20.05
N GLY A 421 52.40 -31.19 20.49
CA GLY A 421 52.37 -31.67 21.88
C GLY A 421 53.16 -32.96 22.16
N ASP A 422 54.08 -33.42 21.23
CA ASP A 422 55.02 -34.50 21.45
C ASP A 422 56.50 -34.01 21.47
#